data_6d2b0d0bc368397a2d5259464aa40433
#
_entry.id   6d2b0d0bc368397a2d5259464aa40433
#
_cell.length_a   1.000
_cell.length_b   1.000
_cell.length_c   1.000
_cell.angle_alpha   90.00
_cell.angle_beta   90.00
_cell.angle_gamma   90.00
#
_symmetry.space_group_name_H-M   'P 1'
#
loop_
_entity.id
_entity.type
_entity.pdbx_description
1 polymer ?
#
loop_
_entity_poly.entity_id
_entity_poly.type
_entity_poly.pdbx_seq_one_letter_code
_entity_poly.pdbx_strand_id
1 'polypeptide(L)'
;MTLIYPATADAFRCIASACRHTCCKGWEIDIDPDTRAKYAAMTGEIGQRLRDAIADTPDGASFRLREDERCPMLNDSGLCDIITACGEGALCQICADHPRYRNEFSTFTEVGFGLCCEAAADLTLHWSQPMTWHTQGGGTRPQGSPEEEALLQA
;
A
#
# COMPACT_ATOMS: atom_id res chain seq x y z
N MET A 1 2.24 -17.77 9.86
CA MET A 1 1.02 -17.62 9.07
C MET A 1 1.38 -17.75 7.60
N THR A 2 0.62 -18.44 6.78
CA THR A 2 0.92 -18.65 5.37
C THR A 2 0.43 -17.47 4.57
N LEU A 3 1.26 -16.95 3.66
CA LEU A 3 0.90 -15.87 2.75
C LEU A 3 0.62 -16.46 1.36
N ILE A 4 -0.48 -16.06 0.74
CA ILE A 4 -0.86 -16.45 -0.63
C ILE A 4 -1.00 -15.18 -1.47
N TYR A 5 -0.37 -15.16 -2.64
CA TYR A 5 -0.39 -14.00 -3.52
C TYR A 5 -0.35 -14.41 -5.00
N PRO A 6 -0.93 -13.61 -5.91
CA PRO A 6 -0.96 -13.94 -7.34
C PRO A 6 0.42 -13.73 -7.99
N ALA A 7 0.69 -14.44 -9.07
CA ALA A 7 1.93 -14.32 -9.85
C ALA A 7 2.19 -12.88 -10.33
N THR A 8 1.14 -12.09 -10.54
CA THR A 8 1.26 -10.67 -10.87
C THR A 8 1.99 -9.85 -9.79
N ALA A 9 2.03 -10.33 -8.54
CA ALA A 9 2.72 -9.63 -7.46
C ALA A 9 4.24 -9.50 -7.70
N ASP A 10 4.85 -10.50 -8.30
CA ASP A 10 6.28 -10.49 -8.61
C ASP A 10 6.62 -9.55 -9.78
N ALA A 11 5.66 -9.36 -10.67
CA ALA A 11 5.79 -8.51 -11.86
C ALA A 11 5.41 -7.04 -11.60
N PHE A 12 4.68 -6.77 -10.51
CA PHE A 12 4.21 -5.40 -10.22
C PHE A 12 5.38 -4.44 -9.99
N ARG A 13 5.31 -3.29 -10.68
CA ARG A 13 6.20 -2.15 -10.47
C ARG A 13 5.39 -0.86 -10.51
N CYS A 14 5.61 0.01 -9.53
CA CYS A 14 5.03 1.34 -9.53
C CYS A 14 5.62 2.15 -10.70
N ILE A 15 4.75 2.81 -11.48
CA ILE A 15 5.15 3.66 -12.62
C ILE A 15 5.42 5.12 -12.22
N ALA A 16 5.34 5.42 -10.93
CA ALA A 16 5.69 6.71 -10.33
C ALA A 16 5.07 7.91 -11.08
N SER A 17 5.89 8.86 -11.53
CA SER A 17 5.42 10.07 -12.24
C SER A 17 4.79 9.80 -13.61
N ALA A 18 4.90 8.60 -14.16
CA ALA A 18 4.19 8.21 -15.39
C ALA A 18 2.71 7.86 -15.14
N CYS A 19 2.28 7.74 -13.87
CA CYS A 19 0.90 7.47 -13.50
C CYS A 19 0.02 8.70 -13.80
N ARG A 20 -1.06 8.53 -14.56
CA ARG A 20 -2.04 9.58 -14.85
C ARG A 20 -2.92 9.90 -13.64
N HIS A 21 -3.10 8.92 -12.77
CA HIS A 21 -3.78 9.02 -11.51
C HIS A 21 -2.76 8.80 -10.39
N THR A 22 -2.89 9.49 -9.29
CA THR A 22 -1.97 9.33 -8.16
C THR A 22 -2.64 8.63 -7.00
N CYS A 23 -1.92 7.71 -6.36
CA CYS A 23 -2.35 7.13 -5.08
C CYS A 23 -2.19 8.10 -3.89
N CYS A 24 -1.68 9.29 -4.11
CA CYS A 24 -1.50 10.33 -3.10
C CYS A 24 -2.64 11.36 -3.12
N LYS A 25 -3.87 10.94 -3.46
CA LYS A 25 -5.03 11.83 -3.55
C LYS A 25 -6.34 11.10 -3.23
N GLY A 26 -7.26 11.79 -2.55
CA GLY A 26 -8.66 11.41 -2.45
C GLY A 26 -8.98 10.35 -1.42
N TRP A 27 -8.09 10.05 -0.47
CA TRP A 27 -8.33 9.11 0.61
C TRP A 27 -7.48 9.42 1.83
N GLU A 28 -7.94 9.01 3.00
CA GLU A 28 -7.23 9.19 4.26
C GLU A 28 -5.97 8.31 4.30
N ILE A 29 -4.84 8.92 4.61
CA ILE A 29 -3.55 8.22 4.67
C ILE A 29 -3.15 8.12 6.14
N ASP A 30 -3.47 7.00 6.74
CA ASP A 30 -3.13 6.71 8.12
C ASP A 30 -1.63 6.47 8.31
N ILE A 31 -1.15 6.90 9.45
CA ILE A 31 0.27 6.74 9.82
C ILE A 31 0.33 5.82 11.03
N ASP A 32 0.88 4.64 10.81
CA ASP A 32 1.09 3.67 11.86
C ASP A 32 2.00 4.21 12.98
N PRO A 33 1.84 3.74 14.23
CA PRO A 33 2.55 4.29 15.39
C PRO A 33 4.08 4.25 15.25
N ASP A 34 4.62 3.19 14.65
CA ASP A 34 6.06 3.03 14.46
C ASP A 34 6.60 4.03 13.46
N THR A 35 5.90 4.24 12.36
CA THR A 35 6.26 5.25 11.36
C THR A 35 6.09 6.65 11.92
N ARG A 36 5.04 6.90 12.70
CA ARG A 36 4.86 8.19 13.37
C ARG A 36 6.04 8.54 14.29
N ALA A 37 6.50 7.56 15.09
CA ALA A 37 7.66 7.75 15.95
C ALA A 37 8.94 8.04 15.13
N LYS A 38 9.14 7.34 14.02
CA LYS A 38 10.24 7.60 13.07
C LYS A 38 10.16 9.02 12.51
N TYR A 39 9.00 9.46 12.02
CA TYR A 39 8.81 10.80 11.44
C TYR A 39 9.04 11.90 12.48
N ALA A 40 8.60 11.71 13.72
CA ALA A 40 8.84 12.65 14.80
C ALA A 40 10.35 12.83 15.10
N ALA A 41 11.13 11.76 14.98
CA ALA A 41 12.58 11.78 15.21
C ALA A 41 13.40 12.28 14.00
N MET A 42 12.79 12.39 12.81
CA MET A 42 13.47 12.89 11.62
C MET A 42 13.88 14.36 11.75
N THR A 43 15.10 14.66 11.33
CA THR A 43 15.66 16.02 11.34
C THR A 43 15.71 16.63 9.94
N GLY A 44 16.07 17.89 9.85
CA GLY A 44 16.12 18.62 8.58
C GLY A 44 14.76 19.02 8.03
N GLU A 45 14.75 19.49 6.81
CA GLU A 45 13.57 20.04 6.14
C GLU A 45 12.44 19.01 6.00
N ILE A 46 12.77 17.79 5.57
CA ILE A 46 11.77 16.73 5.40
C ILE A 46 11.12 16.35 6.73
N GLY A 47 11.90 16.27 7.82
CA GLY A 47 11.39 15.99 9.14
C GLY A 47 10.44 17.09 9.65
N GLN A 48 10.75 18.35 9.39
CA GLN A 48 9.86 19.47 9.75
C GLN A 48 8.55 19.39 8.94
N ARG A 49 8.63 19.21 7.63
CA ARG A 49 7.47 19.08 6.76
C ARG A 49 6.55 17.92 7.16
N LEU A 50 7.14 16.78 7.55
CA LEU A 50 6.37 15.63 8.05
C LEU A 50 5.60 15.98 9.33
N ARG A 51 6.24 16.61 10.31
CA ARG A 51 5.58 17.03 11.55
C ARG A 51 4.43 18.00 11.30
N ASP A 52 4.62 18.95 10.38
CA ASP A 52 3.61 19.96 10.03
C ASP A 52 2.44 19.36 9.24
N ALA A 53 2.70 18.27 8.51
CA ALA A 53 1.72 17.60 7.65
C ALA A 53 0.84 16.58 8.39
N ILE A 54 1.25 16.13 9.57
CA ILE A 54 0.54 15.10 10.33
C ILE A 54 -0.48 15.74 11.25
N ALA A 55 -1.68 15.16 11.31
CA ALA A 55 -2.72 15.48 12.27
C ALA A 55 -3.01 14.27 13.15
N ASP A 56 -3.27 14.53 14.43
CA ASP A 56 -3.84 13.54 15.32
C ASP A 56 -5.33 13.37 15.05
N THR A 57 -5.78 12.13 15.01
CA THR A 57 -7.19 11.75 14.86
C THR A 57 -7.62 10.92 16.07
N PRO A 58 -8.93 10.71 16.30
CA PRO A 58 -9.39 9.85 17.40
C PRO A 58 -8.84 8.42 17.31
N ASP A 59 -8.57 7.94 16.10
CA ASP A 59 -8.12 6.58 15.82
C ASP A 59 -6.61 6.45 15.61
N GLY A 60 -5.86 7.58 15.70
CA GLY A 60 -4.40 7.56 15.52
C GLY A 60 -3.85 8.85 14.94
N ALA A 61 -3.14 8.75 13.84
CA ALA A 61 -2.59 9.88 13.12
C ALA A 61 -2.73 9.69 11.60
N SER A 62 -2.97 10.77 10.88
CA SER A 62 -3.04 10.75 9.42
C SER A 62 -2.37 11.98 8.81
N PHE A 63 -2.08 11.92 7.50
CA PHE A 63 -1.67 13.10 6.78
C PHE A 63 -2.84 14.06 6.58
N ARG A 64 -2.61 15.33 6.90
CA ARG A 64 -3.55 16.42 6.60
C ARG A 64 -3.53 16.72 5.11
N LEU A 65 -4.51 16.22 4.36
CA LEU A 65 -4.59 16.47 2.93
C LEU A 65 -4.71 17.98 2.64
N ARG A 66 -4.22 18.38 1.48
CA ARG A 66 -4.41 19.73 0.93
C ARG A 66 -5.87 19.96 0.56
N GLU A 67 -6.26 21.19 0.25
CA GLU A 67 -7.62 21.54 -0.19
C GLU A 67 -8.05 20.79 -1.47
N ASP A 68 -7.10 20.43 -2.32
CA ASP A 68 -7.32 19.65 -3.53
C ASP A 68 -7.25 18.11 -3.29
N GLU A 69 -7.34 17.70 -2.03
CA GLU A 69 -7.28 16.32 -1.55
C GLU A 69 -5.95 15.60 -1.79
N ARG A 70 -4.89 16.30 -2.16
CA ARG A 70 -3.56 15.72 -2.34
C ARG A 70 -2.83 15.56 -1.02
N CYS A 71 -2.06 14.49 -0.95
CA CYS A 71 -1.09 14.27 0.12
C CYS A 71 -0.09 15.45 0.18
N PRO A 72 0.24 15.99 1.36
CA PRO A 72 1.19 17.09 1.49
C PRO A 72 2.62 16.72 1.07
N MET A 73 2.93 15.42 0.99
CA MET A 73 4.23 14.91 0.54
C MET A 73 4.29 14.64 -0.98
N LEU A 74 3.21 14.86 -1.72
CA LEU A 74 3.22 14.81 -3.19
C LEU A 74 3.76 16.12 -3.74
N ASN A 75 4.85 16.06 -4.52
CA ASN A 75 5.42 17.24 -5.16
C ASN A 75 4.80 17.54 -6.54
N ASP A 76 5.19 18.67 -7.13
CA ASP A 76 4.66 19.13 -8.41
C ASP A 76 5.09 18.25 -9.60
N SER A 77 6.11 17.43 -9.43
CA SER A 77 6.53 16.43 -10.41
C SER A 77 5.76 15.12 -10.32
N GLY A 78 4.76 15.01 -9.42
CA GLY A 78 3.97 13.81 -9.20
C GLY A 78 4.71 12.71 -8.42
N LEU A 79 5.78 13.06 -7.70
CA LEU A 79 6.59 12.14 -6.90
C LEU A 79 6.37 12.37 -5.40
N CYS A 80 6.54 11.31 -4.63
CA CYS A 80 6.49 11.38 -3.17
C CYS A 80 7.83 11.88 -2.62
N ASP A 81 7.81 13.00 -1.88
CA ASP A 81 9.01 13.58 -1.29
C ASP A 81 9.62 12.71 -0.20
N ILE A 82 8.84 11.84 0.46
CA ILE A 82 9.38 10.86 1.42
C ILE A 82 10.28 9.87 0.66
N ILE A 83 9.79 9.33 -0.45
CA ILE A 83 10.59 8.39 -1.27
C ILE A 83 11.83 9.10 -1.82
N THR A 84 11.66 10.31 -2.34
CA THR A 84 12.76 11.07 -2.97
C THR A 84 13.85 11.42 -1.97
N ALA A 85 13.49 11.79 -0.74
CA ALA A 85 14.44 12.20 0.28
C ALA A 85 15.00 11.06 1.13
N CYS A 86 14.19 10.01 1.40
CA CYS A 86 14.48 8.99 2.41
C CYS A 86 14.41 7.56 1.87
N GLY A 87 13.92 7.35 0.64
CA GLY A 87 13.69 6.03 0.06
C GLY A 87 12.35 5.40 0.46
N GLU A 88 11.98 4.32 -0.22
CA GLU A 88 10.70 3.62 -0.01
C GLU A 88 10.54 3.05 1.41
N GLY A 89 11.64 2.66 2.06
CA GLY A 89 11.63 2.15 3.43
C GLY A 89 11.22 3.16 4.51
N ALA A 90 11.02 4.43 4.13
CA ALA A 90 10.52 5.48 5.01
C ALA A 90 9.01 5.70 4.90
N LEU A 91 8.31 5.00 4.01
CA LEU A 91 6.86 5.10 3.86
C LEU A 91 6.14 4.54 5.10
N CYS A 92 4.98 5.12 5.44
CA CYS A 92 4.07 4.49 6.37
C CYS A 92 3.46 3.21 5.75
N GLN A 93 2.97 2.32 6.62
CA GLN A 93 2.57 0.97 6.22
C GLN A 93 1.54 0.98 5.09
N ILE A 94 0.50 1.82 5.20
CA ILE A 94 -0.56 1.89 4.18
C ILE A 94 -0.03 2.34 2.82
N CYS A 95 0.94 3.27 2.78
CA CYS A 95 1.60 3.70 1.54
C CYS A 95 2.53 2.63 0.97
N ALA A 96 3.26 1.91 1.84
CA ALA A 96 4.15 0.82 1.43
C ALA A 96 3.37 -0.38 0.88
N ASP A 97 2.21 -0.66 1.45
CA ASP A 97 1.34 -1.75 0.99
C ASP A 97 0.57 -1.41 -0.30
N HIS A 98 0.26 -0.12 -0.54
CA HIS A 98 -0.50 0.25 -1.73
C HIS A 98 0.17 -0.23 -3.03
N PRO A 99 -0.54 -0.84 -3.97
CA PRO A 99 -1.98 -1.11 -4.05
C PRO A 99 -2.41 -2.49 -3.52
N ARG A 100 -1.65 -3.09 -2.64
CA ARG A 100 -1.95 -4.42 -2.10
C ARG A 100 -3.02 -4.32 -1.03
N TYR A 101 -3.95 -5.24 -1.03
CA TYR A 101 -4.87 -5.50 0.08
C TYR A 101 -4.62 -6.88 0.66
N ARG A 102 -5.03 -7.09 1.90
CA ARG A 102 -4.86 -8.33 2.63
C ARG A 102 -6.20 -8.81 3.14
N ASN A 103 -6.53 -10.06 2.83
CA ASN A 103 -7.66 -10.76 3.41
C ASN A 103 -7.09 -11.77 4.42
N GLU A 104 -7.38 -11.55 5.70
CA GLU A 104 -6.92 -12.41 6.77
C GLU A 104 -7.95 -13.50 7.04
N PHE A 105 -7.53 -14.74 6.89
CA PHE A 105 -8.29 -15.94 7.21
C PHE A 105 -7.68 -16.61 8.44
N SER A 106 -8.37 -17.59 9.01
CA SER A 106 -7.92 -18.26 10.24
C SER A 106 -6.55 -18.93 10.12
N THR A 107 -6.17 -19.40 8.92
CA THR A 107 -4.95 -20.18 8.67
C THR A 107 -3.98 -19.56 7.69
N PHE A 108 -4.41 -18.57 6.92
CA PHE A 108 -3.59 -17.91 5.91
C PHE A 108 -4.01 -16.46 5.69
N THR A 109 -3.15 -15.69 5.03
CA THR A 109 -3.45 -14.35 4.54
C THR A 109 -3.36 -14.35 3.02
N GLU A 110 -4.41 -13.92 2.35
CA GLU A 110 -4.40 -13.68 0.91
C GLU A 110 -4.01 -12.23 0.63
N VAL A 111 -3.14 -12.02 -0.36
CA VAL A 111 -2.78 -10.70 -0.86
C VAL A 111 -3.25 -10.56 -2.30
N GLY A 112 -3.96 -9.48 -2.58
CA GLY A 112 -4.37 -9.11 -3.92
C GLY A 112 -3.97 -7.68 -4.26
N PHE A 113 -4.40 -7.21 -5.45
CA PHE A 113 -4.13 -5.85 -5.92
C PHE A 113 -5.42 -5.08 -6.13
N GLY A 114 -5.49 -3.87 -5.58
CA GLY A 114 -6.56 -2.92 -5.86
C GLY A 114 -6.44 -2.38 -7.29
N LEU A 115 -7.49 -2.53 -8.09
CA LEU A 115 -7.56 -2.01 -9.46
C LEU A 115 -7.70 -0.48 -9.52
N CYS A 116 -7.77 0.20 -8.38
CA CYS A 116 -7.65 1.65 -8.29
C CYS A 116 -6.24 2.16 -8.65
N CYS A 117 -5.23 1.31 -8.60
CA CYS A 117 -3.88 1.60 -9.08
C CYS A 117 -3.79 1.32 -10.58
N GLU A 118 -3.44 2.35 -11.37
CA GLU A 118 -3.31 2.26 -12.83
C GLU A 118 -2.33 1.14 -13.26
N ALA A 119 -1.17 1.06 -12.62
CA ALA A 119 -0.18 0.03 -12.94
C ALA A 119 -0.66 -1.39 -12.57
N ALA A 120 -1.38 -1.54 -11.47
CA ALA A 120 -1.92 -2.83 -11.07
C ALA A 120 -3.09 -3.25 -11.96
N ALA A 121 -3.95 -2.31 -12.34
CA ALA A 121 -5.04 -2.55 -13.27
C ALA A 121 -4.52 -2.96 -14.65
N ASP A 122 -3.57 -2.22 -15.20
CA ASP A 122 -2.95 -2.52 -16.48
C ASP A 122 -2.29 -3.90 -16.49
N LEU A 123 -1.48 -4.19 -15.46
CA LEU A 123 -0.84 -5.49 -15.29
C LEU A 123 -1.86 -6.64 -15.21
N THR A 124 -2.94 -6.46 -14.44
CA THR A 124 -3.95 -7.50 -14.24
C THR A 124 -4.76 -7.75 -15.52
N LEU A 125 -5.20 -6.69 -16.20
CA LEU A 125 -6.02 -6.78 -17.41
C LEU A 125 -5.26 -7.31 -18.62
N HIS A 126 -3.96 -7.08 -18.70
CA HIS A 126 -3.10 -7.53 -19.79
C HIS A 126 -2.26 -8.76 -19.42
N TRP A 127 -2.52 -9.41 -18.29
CA TRP A 127 -1.84 -10.63 -17.91
C TRP A 127 -2.18 -11.77 -18.85
N SER A 128 -1.21 -12.20 -19.66
CA SER A 128 -1.42 -13.17 -20.76
C SER A 128 -1.18 -14.62 -20.35
N GLN A 129 -0.67 -14.87 -19.16
CA GLN A 129 -0.42 -16.21 -18.64
C GLN A 129 -1.59 -16.67 -17.77
N PRO A 130 -1.82 -17.99 -17.61
CA PRO A 130 -2.75 -18.47 -16.58
C PRO A 130 -2.39 -17.89 -15.22
N MET A 131 -3.40 -17.40 -14.49
CA MET A 131 -3.18 -16.89 -13.13
C MET A 131 -2.75 -18.04 -12.23
N THR A 132 -1.58 -17.91 -11.63
CA THR A 132 -1.06 -18.84 -10.64
C THR A 132 -0.90 -18.13 -9.30
N TRP A 133 -0.97 -18.89 -8.22
CA TRP A 133 -0.85 -18.40 -6.87
C TRP A 133 0.43 -18.93 -6.23
N HIS A 134 1.17 -18.03 -5.61
CA HIS A 134 2.38 -18.35 -4.86
C HIS A 134 2.04 -18.48 -3.39
N THR A 135 2.74 -19.36 -2.70
CA THR A 135 2.59 -19.59 -1.27
C THR A 135 3.94 -19.36 -0.59
N GLN A 136 3.95 -18.50 0.42
CA GLN A 136 5.13 -18.23 1.24
C GLN A 136 4.84 -18.62 2.70
N GLY A 137 5.71 -19.41 3.31
CA GLY A 137 5.64 -19.72 4.75
C GLY A 137 4.89 -20.97 5.13
N GLY A 138 4.83 -22.03 4.31
CA GLY A 138 4.22 -23.28 4.78
C GLY A 138 3.85 -24.33 3.75
N GLY A 139 4.40 -24.30 2.57
CA GLY A 139 4.19 -25.36 1.58
C GLY A 139 2.92 -25.16 0.75
N THR A 140 1.88 -25.92 0.95
CA THR A 140 0.63 -25.86 0.19
C THR A 140 -0.34 -24.82 0.77
N ARG A 141 -1.22 -24.29 -0.07
CA ARG A 141 -2.32 -23.42 0.37
C ARG A 141 -3.09 -24.12 1.48
N PRO A 142 -3.20 -23.52 2.69
CA PRO A 142 -3.99 -24.08 3.76
C PRO A 142 -5.47 -24.08 3.35
N GLN A 143 -6.22 -25.07 3.83
CA GLN A 143 -7.68 -24.99 3.75
C GLN A 143 -8.18 -24.03 4.81
N GLY A 144 -9.01 -23.09 4.42
CA GLY A 144 -9.77 -22.25 5.33
C GLY A 144 -10.85 -23.05 6.07
N SER A 145 -11.60 -22.39 6.92
CA SER A 145 -12.84 -22.97 7.43
C SER A 145 -13.84 -23.16 6.27
N PRO A 146 -14.86 -24.02 6.43
CA PRO A 146 -15.88 -24.19 5.38
C PRO A 146 -16.57 -22.88 4.96
N GLU A 147 -16.70 -21.92 5.88
CA GLU A 147 -17.29 -20.60 5.62
C GLU A 147 -16.31 -19.71 4.83
N GLU A 148 -15.04 -19.74 5.17
CA GLU A 148 -13.98 -19.02 4.44
C GLU A 148 -13.81 -19.57 3.01
N GLU A 149 -13.81 -20.88 2.84
CA GLU A 149 -13.72 -21.51 1.50
C GLU A 149 -14.94 -21.18 0.63
N ALA A 150 -16.12 -21.05 1.22
CA ALA A 150 -17.33 -20.64 0.51
C ALA A 150 -17.23 -19.21 -0.03
N LEU A 151 -16.58 -18.30 0.70
CA LEU A 151 -16.35 -16.91 0.25
C LEU A 151 -15.38 -16.83 -0.93
N LEU A 152 -14.44 -17.76 -1.04
CA LEU A 152 -13.47 -17.80 -2.14
C LEU A 152 -14.03 -18.40 -3.44
N GLN A 153 -15.22 -19.00 -3.40
CA GLN A 153 -15.88 -19.63 -4.54
C GLN A 153 -17.04 -18.80 -5.11
N ALA A 154 -17.40 -17.72 -4.44
CA ALA A 154 -18.48 -16.80 -4.84
C ALA A 154 -17.97 -15.68 -5.73
#